data_e45e2c9fc61fe935a90cfa7bed0e734d
#
_entry.id   e45e2c9fc61fe935a90cfa7bed0e734d
#
_cell.length_a   1.000
_cell.length_b   1.000
_cell.length_c   1.000
_cell.angle_alpha   90.00
_cell.angle_beta   90.00
_cell.angle_gamma   90.00
#
_symmetry.space_group_name_H-M   'P 1'
#
loop_
_entity.id
_entity.type
_entity.pdbx_description
1 polymer ?
#
loop_
_entity_poly.entity_id
_entity_poly.type
_entity_poly.pdbx_seq_one_letter_code
_entity_poly.pdbx_strand_id
1 'polypeptide(L)'
;LIATDGAGIHKMNVETYSTEPYIVADFNRYNAMNGNTIYDIYIDEEQRIWMANYPIGITVRNNRYNDYKWIKHSIGNKQSLINDQVNAIIEDGEGDLWFATNNGISLYEHRTKQWHSFLSVFNTDHKNQSHTFISLCEISPGIIWAGGYSSGIYQINKKQYSVDFFTPASFGGKEIRPDKYIRSITKDSEGHIWSGGYYNLKKIDFKNKKVISIPGLDAITEIKERNKDYMWIGTANGLYLLEKATDKYQYIPMPVESSYIYSLYQAPNGLLYIGTNNSGLLIYDPVKKDFQHYHKDNCALISNNIYMILSDGKNDILLSTEYGLSSFYPQTKIFHNWTKEQGLQSDHFNANSGTLRKNGNAIFGSTDGAIEFPKKMVLPREYKSRMIFSDLRVFYQTVYPKDEGSPLIMDIDETSSLQLKYNQNIFSLQVSSINYDYPSLILYSWKLEGFYDGWSRPGEENIIRFTNLSPGHYTLRVRAISNEDQRIVLEERSMDIIIEQPVWLSIWALLLYTFIMIAIASTTLRIIVLRKQRKISDEKIRFFVNTAHDIRTPLTLIKAPLEELSE
;
A
#
# COMPACT_ATOMS: atom_id res chain seq x y z
N LEU A 1 24.11 8.95 -25.73
CA LEU A 1 23.94 10.02 -24.74
C LEU A 1 25.29 10.60 -24.35
N ILE A 2 25.29 11.87 -23.99
CA ILE A 2 26.50 12.61 -23.56
C ILE A 2 26.17 13.25 -22.21
N ALA A 3 26.94 12.92 -21.18
CA ALA A 3 26.92 13.62 -19.90
C ALA A 3 27.71 14.92 -20.02
N THR A 4 27.25 15.98 -19.39
CA THR A 4 27.90 17.30 -19.43
C THR A 4 28.07 17.87 -18.03
N ASP A 5 29.04 18.76 -17.89
CA ASP A 5 29.22 19.56 -16.69
C ASP A 5 28.39 20.86 -16.81
N GLY A 6 27.22 20.84 -16.20
CA GLY A 6 26.31 21.98 -16.07
C GLY A 6 25.20 22.10 -17.12
N ALA A 7 25.15 21.28 -18.19
CA ALA A 7 24.08 21.32 -19.20
C ALA A 7 23.17 20.06 -19.21
N GLY A 8 23.35 19.15 -18.26
CA GLY A 8 22.58 17.92 -18.17
C GLY A 8 23.04 16.84 -19.17
N ILE A 9 22.10 16.04 -19.68
CA ILE A 9 22.36 15.01 -20.67
C ILE A 9 21.87 15.47 -22.04
N HIS A 10 22.72 15.31 -23.03
CA HIS A 10 22.43 15.58 -24.44
C HIS A 10 22.33 14.27 -25.23
N LYS A 11 21.46 14.26 -26.22
CA LYS A 11 21.38 13.22 -27.23
C LYS A 11 22.12 13.68 -28.47
N MET A 12 23.06 12.88 -28.94
CA MET A 12 23.79 13.13 -30.16
C MET A 12 23.33 12.17 -31.26
N ASN A 13 23.05 12.69 -32.42
CA ASN A 13 22.90 11.90 -33.64
C ASN A 13 24.30 11.50 -34.14
N VAL A 14 24.58 10.21 -34.23
CA VAL A 14 25.92 9.69 -34.61
C VAL A 14 26.26 9.91 -36.10
N GLU A 15 25.27 10.13 -36.96
CA GLU A 15 25.46 10.37 -38.39
C GLU A 15 25.73 11.85 -38.69
N THR A 16 25.00 12.75 -38.03
CA THR A 16 25.07 14.20 -38.28
C THR A 16 25.91 14.95 -37.26
N TYR A 17 26.30 14.30 -36.17
CA TYR A 17 26.96 14.87 -34.98
C TYR A 17 26.20 16.05 -34.34
N SER A 18 24.94 16.24 -34.70
CA SER A 18 24.09 17.23 -34.07
C SER A 18 23.71 16.77 -32.64
N THR A 19 23.73 17.72 -31.70
CA THR A 19 23.36 17.46 -30.31
C THR A 19 22.12 18.27 -29.92
N GLU A 20 21.25 17.68 -29.11
CA GLU A 20 20.09 18.34 -28.53
C GLU A 20 19.99 18.01 -27.02
N PRO A 21 19.49 18.92 -26.19
CA PRO A 21 19.21 18.63 -24.80
C PRO A 21 18.21 17.47 -24.69
N TYR A 22 18.49 16.48 -23.82
CA TYR A 22 17.64 15.30 -23.62
C TYR A 22 17.07 15.22 -22.21
N ILE A 23 17.94 15.34 -21.19
CA ILE A 23 17.53 15.37 -19.78
C ILE A 23 18.23 16.56 -19.14
N VAL A 24 17.43 17.53 -18.69
CA VAL A 24 17.92 18.75 -18.05
C VAL A 24 17.17 18.93 -16.74
N ALA A 25 17.87 19.39 -15.71
CA ALA A 25 17.26 19.69 -14.42
C ALA A 25 16.21 20.78 -14.58
N ASP A 26 15.01 20.52 -14.07
CA ASP A 26 13.92 21.48 -13.99
C ASP A 26 13.43 21.53 -12.54
N PHE A 27 13.86 22.53 -11.80
CA PHE A 27 13.53 22.68 -10.37
C PHE A 27 12.02 22.87 -10.10
N ASN A 28 11.21 23.08 -11.15
CA ASN A 28 9.76 23.15 -11.06
C ASN A 28 9.09 21.77 -11.22
N ARG A 29 9.84 20.72 -11.54
CA ARG A 29 9.32 19.35 -11.66
C ARG A 29 9.75 18.52 -10.46
N TYR A 30 8.79 17.82 -9.86
CA TYR A 30 9.02 16.97 -8.67
C TYR A 30 10.07 15.87 -8.89
N ASN A 31 10.06 15.22 -10.05
CA ASN A 31 10.98 14.14 -10.42
C ASN A 31 12.06 14.61 -11.40
N ALA A 32 12.46 15.88 -11.32
CA ALA A 32 13.54 16.37 -12.13
C ALA A 32 14.89 15.90 -11.58
N MET A 33 15.87 15.82 -12.46
CA MET A 33 17.25 15.59 -12.10
C MET A 33 17.72 16.68 -11.11
N ASN A 34 18.46 16.29 -10.08
CA ASN A 34 18.87 17.18 -8.98
C ASN A 34 19.94 18.23 -9.36
N GLY A 35 20.46 18.18 -10.59
CA GLY A 35 21.45 19.12 -11.09
C GLY A 35 21.84 18.77 -12.52
N ASN A 36 22.48 19.73 -13.21
CA ASN A 36 22.88 19.58 -14.60
C ASN A 36 24.33 19.11 -14.78
N THR A 37 25.08 18.92 -13.69
CA THR A 37 26.44 18.37 -13.72
C THR A 37 26.38 16.86 -13.55
N ILE A 38 26.72 16.13 -14.60
CA ILE A 38 26.64 14.66 -14.66
C ILE A 38 28.01 14.09 -14.92
N TYR A 39 28.53 13.29 -13.99
CA TYR A 39 29.87 12.70 -14.11
C TYR A 39 29.88 11.39 -14.87
N ASP A 40 28.80 10.62 -14.77
CA ASP A 40 28.74 9.34 -15.47
C ASP A 40 27.29 8.96 -15.78
N ILE A 41 27.10 8.12 -16.80
CA ILE A 41 25.82 7.57 -17.25
C ILE A 41 25.99 6.07 -17.45
N TYR A 42 25.08 5.30 -16.84
CA TYR A 42 24.96 3.88 -17.07
C TYR A 42 23.53 3.55 -17.54
N ILE A 43 23.42 2.76 -18.59
CA ILE A 43 22.14 2.22 -19.07
C ILE A 43 22.12 0.74 -18.75
N ASP A 44 21.17 0.34 -17.89
CA ASP A 44 21.04 -1.06 -17.47
C ASP A 44 20.30 -1.91 -18.53
N GLU A 45 20.24 -3.23 -18.29
CA GLU A 45 19.59 -4.18 -19.19
C GLU A 45 18.10 -3.89 -19.38
N GLU A 46 17.46 -3.20 -18.44
CA GLU A 46 16.04 -2.81 -18.49
C GLU A 46 15.84 -1.42 -19.11
N GLN A 47 16.91 -0.83 -19.68
CA GLN A 47 16.91 0.48 -20.36
C GLN A 47 16.64 1.66 -19.41
N ARG A 48 16.89 1.51 -18.09
CA ARG A 48 16.91 2.64 -17.16
C ARG A 48 18.23 3.40 -17.33
N ILE A 49 18.15 4.71 -17.21
CA ILE A 49 19.33 5.58 -17.29
C ILE A 49 19.72 5.98 -15.87
N TRP A 50 20.86 5.50 -15.43
CA TRP A 50 21.48 5.86 -14.17
C TRP A 50 22.45 7.01 -14.39
N MET A 51 22.34 8.07 -13.59
CA MET A 51 23.08 9.31 -13.75
C MET A 51 23.76 9.66 -12.43
N ALA A 52 25.08 9.76 -12.44
CA ALA A 52 25.86 10.23 -11.29
C ALA A 52 25.85 11.76 -11.26
N ASN A 53 25.06 12.35 -10.38
CA ASN A 53 24.89 13.79 -10.24
C ASN A 53 25.90 14.40 -9.27
N TYR A 54 26.48 15.53 -9.63
CA TYR A 54 27.29 16.32 -8.71
C TYR A 54 26.52 17.55 -8.23
N PRO A 55 26.56 17.88 -6.93
CA PRO A 55 27.19 17.15 -5.81
C PRO A 55 26.29 16.09 -5.17
N ILE A 56 25.10 15.85 -5.68
CA ILE A 56 24.03 15.13 -4.98
C ILE A 56 23.70 13.81 -5.67
N GLY A 57 24.36 12.72 -5.28
CA GLY A 57 23.92 11.35 -5.42
C GLY A 57 23.65 10.83 -6.83
N ILE A 58 22.71 9.94 -6.96
CA ILE A 58 22.35 9.26 -8.21
C ILE A 58 20.88 9.55 -8.55
N THR A 59 20.64 9.90 -9.82
CA THR A 59 19.29 9.97 -10.38
C THR A 59 19.07 8.78 -11.31
N VAL A 60 17.93 8.12 -11.20
CA VAL A 60 17.54 7.04 -12.10
C VAL A 60 16.32 7.48 -12.90
N ARG A 61 16.45 7.47 -14.23
CA ARG A 61 15.32 7.68 -15.12
C ARG A 61 14.83 6.34 -15.65
N ASN A 62 13.60 6.02 -15.34
CA ASN A 62 12.91 4.88 -15.92
C ASN A 62 12.00 5.35 -17.06
N ASN A 63 12.26 4.86 -18.29
CA ASN A 63 11.45 5.20 -19.47
C ASN A 63 10.09 4.46 -19.49
N ARG A 64 9.82 3.63 -18.51
CA ARG A 64 8.57 2.85 -18.40
C ARG A 64 7.48 3.56 -17.61
N TYR A 65 7.81 4.66 -16.91
CA TYR A 65 6.81 5.44 -16.19
C TYR A 65 5.93 6.24 -17.14
N ASN A 66 4.65 6.35 -16.77
CA ASN A 66 3.73 7.24 -17.44
C ASN A 66 4.22 8.69 -17.30
N ASP A 67 4.17 9.43 -18.39
CA ASP A 67 4.52 10.86 -18.40
C ASP A 67 3.30 11.65 -17.90
N TYR A 68 3.12 11.68 -16.57
CA TYR A 68 2.05 12.45 -15.94
C TYR A 68 2.36 13.93 -16.04
N LYS A 69 1.38 14.70 -16.49
CA LYS A 69 1.51 16.15 -16.55
C LYS A 69 1.10 16.76 -15.22
N TRP A 70 2.05 17.38 -14.54
CA TRP A 70 1.79 18.09 -13.30
C TRP A 70 1.48 19.56 -13.55
N ILE A 71 0.34 20.03 -13.05
CA ILE A 71 -0.16 21.38 -13.14
C ILE A 71 -0.11 21.99 -11.75
N LYS A 72 0.79 22.95 -11.52
CA LYS A 72 0.99 23.52 -10.19
C LYS A 72 1.20 25.04 -10.24
N HIS A 73 1.13 25.63 -9.04
CA HIS A 73 1.50 27.02 -8.81
C HIS A 73 3.03 27.21 -8.93
N SER A 74 3.42 28.29 -9.59
CA SER A 74 4.83 28.72 -9.65
C SER A 74 4.94 30.12 -9.08
N ILE A 75 5.69 30.24 -7.98
CA ILE A 75 5.87 31.52 -7.28
C ILE A 75 6.47 32.58 -8.23
N GLY A 76 5.82 33.75 -8.30
CA GLY A 76 6.23 34.83 -9.17
C GLY A 76 5.84 34.70 -10.65
N ASN A 77 5.30 33.55 -11.06
CA ASN A 77 4.82 33.33 -12.43
C ASN A 77 3.30 33.43 -12.51
N LYS A 78 2.79 34.50 -13.09
CA LYS A 78 1.35 34.69 -13.31
C LYS A 78 0.77 33.73 -14.37
N GLN A 79 1.61 33.07 -15.17
CA GLN A 79 1.23 32.07 -16.16
C GLN A 79 1.33 30.66 -15.55
N SER A 80 0.72 30.47 -14.40
CA SER A 80 0.63 29.19 -13.68
C SER A 80 -0.67 29.12 -12.88
N LEU A 81 -0.97 27.97 -12.30
CA LEU A 81 -2.07 27.79 -11.36
C LEU A 81 -1.96 28.81 -10.20
N ILE A 82 -3.08 29.38 -9.76
CA ILE A 82 -3.06 30.42 -8.71
C ILE A 82 -2.73 29.87 -7.32
N ASN A 83 -3.07 28.60 -7.06
CA ASN A 83 -2.84 27.92 -5.78
C ASN A 83 -2.84 26.39 -5.96
N ASP A 84 -2.00 25.67 -5.22
CA ASP A 84 -1.83 24.21 -5.37
C ASP A 84 -2.97 23.40 -4.74
N GLN A 85 -3.77 23.95 -3.85
CA GLN A 85 -4.95 23.29 -3.30
C GLN A 85 -6.11 23.33 -4.31
N VAL A 86 -6.23 22.27 -5.13
CA VAL A 86 -7.22 22.19 -6.21
C VAL A 86 -8.44 21.39 -5.76
N ASN A 87 -9.57 22.06 -5.58
CA ASN A 87 -10.79 21.49 -4.99
C ASN A 87 -11.83 21.03 -6.03
N ALA A 88 -11.84 21.61 -7.23
CA ALA A 88 -12.69 21.18 -8.33
C ALA A 88 -12.05 21.51 -9.68
N ILE A 89 -12.33 20.69 -10.69
CA ILE A 89 -11.83 20.87 -12.05
C ILE A 89 -12.93 20.58 -13.03
N ILE A 90 -13.08 21.44 -14.06
CA ILE A 90 -13.92 21.16 -15.23
C ILE A 90 -13.19 21.50 -16.52
N GLU A 91 -13.53 20.83 -17.62
CA GLU A 91 -13.23 21.24 -18.98
C GLU A 91 -14.48 21.85 -19.60
N ASP A 92 -14.40 23.09 -20.09
CA ASP A 92 -15.53 23.78 -20.69
C ASP A 92 -15.84 23.30 -22.13
N GLY A 93 -16.91 23.84 -22.71
CA GLY A 93 -17.34 23.52 -24.07
C GLY A 93 -16.30 23.79 -25.15
N GLU A 94 -15.35 24.71 -24.91
CA GLU A 94 -14.26 25.07 -25.83
C GLU A 94 -12.98 24.25 -25.60
N GLY A 95 -12.92 23.44 -24.51
CA GLY A 95 -11.78 22.59 -24.16
C GLY A 95 -10.78 23.28 -23.22
N ASP A 96 -11.15 24.41 -22.63
CA ASP A 96 -10.33 25.11 -21.65
C ASP A 96 -10.57 24.56 -20.24
N LEU A 97 -9.53 24.60 -19.40
CA LEU A 97 -9.55 24.03 -18.07
C LEU A 97 -9.77 25.07 -16.98
N TRP A 98 -10.71 24.79 -16.09
CA TRP A 98 -11.01 25.61 -14.95
C TRP A 98 -10.67 24.87 -13.66
N PHE A 99 -10.00 25.57 -12.75
CA PHE A 99 -9.56 25.02 -11.46
C PHE A 99 -10.09 25.90 -10.34
N ALA A 100 -10.93 25.33 -9.46
CA ALA A 100 -11.31 25.96 -8.20
C ALA A 100 -10.27 25.64 -7.13
N THR A 101 -9.77 26.65 -6.45
CA THR A 101 -8.69 26.51 -5.48
C THR A 101 -9.01 27.17 -4.14
N ASN A 102 -8.10 27.02 -3.16
CA ASN A 102 -8.20 27.73 -1.90
C ASN A 102 -7.95 29.26 -2.02
N ASN A 103 -7.47 29.73 -3.16
CA ASN A 103 -7.22 31.15 -3.41
C ASN A 103 -7.76 31.60 -4.77
N GLY A 104 -9.06 31.41 -4.99
CA GLY A 104 -9.71 31.81 -6.24
C GLY A 104 -9.80 30.70 -7.27
N ILE A 105 -9.96 31.10 -8.52
CA ILE A 105 -10.20 30.24 -9.67
C ILE A 105 -9.18 30.54 -10.74
N SER A 106 -8.61 29.49 -11.33
CA SER A 106 -7.73 29.59 -12.50
C SER A 106 -8.42 29.06 -13.74
N LEU A 107 -8.23 29.76 -14.85
CA LEU A 107 -8.57 29.34 -16.21
C LEU A 107 -7.29 29.11 -16.99
N TYR A 108 -7.13 27.96 -17.59
CA TYR A 108 -6.12 27.67 -18.59
C TYR A 108 -6.74 27.57 -19.97
N GLU A 109 -6.45 28.53 -20.82
CA GLU A 109 -6.90 28.53 -22.21
C GLU A 109 -6.02 27.65 -23.08
N HIS A 110 -6.57 26.56 -23.62
CA HIS A 110 -5.81 25.58 -24.39
C HIS A 110 -5.23 26.14 -25.67
N ARG A 111 -5.95 27.06 -26.32
CA ARG A 111 -5.56 27.65 -27.61
C ARG A 111 -4.41 28.64 -27.49
N THR A 112 -4.51 29.54 -26.51
CA THR A 112 -3.53 30.62 -26.27
C THR A 112 -2.40 30.19 -25.34
N LYS A 113 -2.61 29.09 -24.59
CA LYS A 113 -1.75 28.60 -23.50
C LYS A 113 -1.58 29.61 -22.38
N GLN A 114 -2.55 30.52 -22.23
CA GLN A 114 -2.53 31.55 -21.19
C GLN A 114 -3.33 31.16 -19.96
N TRP A 115 -2.89 31.68 -18.83
CA TRP A 115 -3.57 31.54 -17.55
C TRP A 115 -4.25 32.83 -17.14
N HIS A 116 -5.48 32.73 -16.66
CA HIS A 116 -6.25 33.83 -16.09
C HIS A 116 -6.72 33.43 -14.67
N SER A 117 -6.81 34.41 -13.77
CA SER A 117 -7.22 34.19 -12.38
C SER A 117 -8.37 35.10 -12.01
N PHE A 118 -9.34 34.53 -11.29
CA PHE A 118 -10.55 35.20 -10.82
C PHE A 118 -10.69 35.04 -9.31
N LEU A 119 -11.30 36.02 -8.64
CA LEU A 119 -11.71 35.94 -7.24
C LEU A 119 -10.58 35.56 -6.27
N SER A 120 -9.34 35.85 -6.60
CA SER A 120 -8.21 35.67 -5.69
C SER A 120 -8.07 36.85 -4.72
N VAL A 121 -7.37 36.61 -3.61
CA VAL A 121 -7.02 37.67 -2.62
C VAL A 121 -6.36 38.88 -3.28
N PHE A 122 -5.66 38.68 -4.39
CA PHE A 122 -4.93 39.73 -5.10
C PHE A 122 -5.79 40.53 -6.10
N ASN A 123 -6.98 40.03 -6.46
CA ASN A 123 -7.79 40.56 -7.56
C ASN A 123 -9.17 41.12 -7.10
N THR A 124 -9.45 41.18 -5.79
CA THR A 124 -10.76 41.62 -5.29
C THR A 124 -10.64 42.72 -4.27
N ASP A 125 -11.54 43.74 -4.39
CA ASP A 125 -11.72 44.79 -3.39
C ASP A 125 -12.44 44.30 -2.12
N HIS A 126 -12.89 43.04 -2.11
CA HIS A 126 -13.66 42.42 -1.03
C HIS A 126 -12.77 41.72 -0.01
N LYS A 127 -12.12 42.47 0.87
CA LYS A 127 -11.14 42.00 1.88
C LYS A 127 -11.69 41.02 2.93
N ASN A 128 -13.00 40.79 3.00
CA ASN A 128 -13.66 40.02 4.05
C ASN A 128 -14.39 38.74 3.56
N GLN A 129 -14.18 38.30 2.32
CA GLN A 129 -14.84 37.10 1.78
C GLN A 129 -13.86 35.94 1.64
N SER A 130 -14.34 34.73 1.82
CA SER A 130 -13.55 33.52 1.54
C SER A 130 -13.28 33.42 0.04
N HIS A 131 -12.02 33.22 -0.29
CA HIS A 131 -11.56 32.97 -1.66
C HIS A 131 -11.45 31.48 -2.00
N THR A 132 -11.93 30.62 -1.13
CA THR A 132 -11.94 29.15 -1.33
C THR A 132 -13.16 28.74 -2.12
N PHE A 133 -12.93 28.14 -3.29
CA PHE A 133 -13.95 27.57 -4.16
C PHE A 133 -13.84 26.05 -4.19
N ILE A 134 -14.99 25.36 -4.21
CA ILE A 134 -15.07 23.90 -4.03
C ILE A 134 -15.96 23.19 -5.06
N SER A 135 -16.62 23.93 -5.94
CA SER A 135 -17.40 23.37 -7.05
C SER A 135 -17.41 24.30 -8.25
N LEU A 136 -17.49 23.73 -9.45
CA LEU A 136 -17.55 24.43 -10.74
C LEU A 136 -18.58 23.76 -11.65
N CYS A 137 -19.27 24.58 -12.47
CA CYS A 137 -20.17 24.06 -13.50
C CYS A 137 -20.29 25.08 -14.65
N GLU A 138 -20.12 24.63 -15.90
CA GLU A 138 -20.48 25.43 -17.08
C GLU A 138 -22.00 25.39 -17.28
N ILE A 139 -22.69 26.50 -16.98
CA ILE A 139 -24.15 26.60 -17.09
C ILE A 139 -24.61 26.92 -18.51
N SER A 140 -23.80 27.66 -19.25
CA SER A 140 -23.96 27.94 -20.68
C SER A 140 -22.60 28.23 -21.32
N PRO A 141 -22.43 28.17 -22.65
CA PRO A 141 -21.13 28.35 -23.27
C PRO A 141 -20.39 29.59 -22.81
N GLY A 142 -19.25 29.40 -22.14
CA GLY A 142 -18.40 30.44 -21.59
C GLY A 142 -18.94 31.12 -20.32
N ILE A 143 -20.00 30.61 -19.70
CA ILE A 143 -20.51 31.08 -18.39
C ILE A 143 -20.29 29.98 -17.36
N ILE A 144 -19.43 30.22 -16.41
CA ILE A 144 -19.07 29.29 -15.36
C ILE A 144 -19.64 29.73 -14.03
N TRP A 145 -20.28 28.80 -13.35
CA TRP A 145 -20.66 28.99 -11.94
C TRP A 145 -19.63 28.34 -11.03
N ALA A 146 -19.27 29.09 -10.00
CA ALA A 146 -18.32 28.68 -8.99
C ALA A 146 -18.95 28.73 -7.61
N GLY A 147 -18.99 27.59 -6.92
CA GLY A 147 -19.48 27.46 -5.56
C GLY A 147 -18.38 27.64 -4.54
N GLY A 148 -18.59 28.56 -3.61
CA GLY A 148 -17.63 28.86 -2.56
C GLY A 148 -17.82 28.01 -1.30
N TYR A 149 -16.73 27.89 -0.53
CA TYR A 149 -16.74 27.22 0.78
C TYR A 149 -17.60 27.97 1.81
N SER A 150 -17.59 29.30 1.76
CA SER A 150 -18.40 30.16 2.66
C SER A 150 -18.90 31.46 1.99
N SER A 151 -18.87 31.52 0.67
CA SER A 151 -19.11 32.74 -0.10
C SER A 151 -20.29 32.65 -1.09
N GLY A 152 -20.98 31.50 -1.19
CA GLY A 152 -22.11 31.32 -2.10
C GLY A 152 -21.72 31.01 -3.53
N ILE A 153 -22.49 31.43 -4.52
CA ILE A 153 -22.27 31.17 -5.94
C ILE A 153 -21.84 32.43 -6.67
N TYR A 154 -20.78 32.32 -7.44
CA TYR A 154 -20.31 33.35 -8.36
C TYR A 154 -20.47 32.89 -9.81
N GLN A 155 -20.84 33.80 -10.67
CA GLN A 155 -20.93 33.60 -12.11
C GLN A 155 -19.76 34.32 -12.78
N ILE A 156 -18.99 33.58 -13.58
CA ILE A 156 -17.86 34.11 -14.34
C ILE A 156 -18.22 34.08 -15.82
N ASN A 157 -18.09 35.22 -16.47
CA ASN A 157 -18.23 35.35 -17.91
C ASN A 157 -16.82 35.32 -18.53
N LYS A 158 -16.48 34.22 -19.22
CA LYS A 158 -15.18 33.99 -19.85
C LYS A 158 -14.83 35.04 -20.90
N LYS A 159 -15.83 35.44 -21.74
CA LYS A 159 -15.60 36.39 -22.84
C LYS A 159 -15.32 37.81 -22.37
N GLN A 160 -15.93 38.18 -21.27
CA GLN A 160 -15.81 39.55 -20.69
C GLN A 160 -14.79 39.58 -19.55
N TYR A 161 -14.29 38.42 -19.09
CA TYR A 161 -13.51 38.29 -17.87
C TYR A 161 -14.14 38.95 -16.65
N SER A 162 -15.51 39.01 -16.63
CA SER A 162 -16.29 39.62 -15.55
C SER A 162 -16.81 38.57 -14.57
N VAL A 163 -17.02 39.00 -13.35
CA VAL A 163 -17.52 38.17 -12.25
C VAL A 163 -18.73 38.86 -11.61
N ASP A 164 -19.83 38.14 -11.48
CA ASP A 164 -21.05 38.57 -10.80
C ASP A 164 -21.39 37.60 -9.66
N PHE A 165 -21.98 38.12 -8.59
CA PHE A 165 -22.48 37.30 -7.51
C PHE A 165 -23.94 36.88 -7.80
N PHE A 166 -24.19 35.55 -7.75
CA PHE A 166 -25.54 35.03 -7.96
C PHE A 166 -26.32 34.95 -6.65
N THR A 167 -27.53 35.52 -6.64
CA THR A 167 -28.49 35.35 -5.55
C THR A 167 -29.81 34.85 -6.08
N PRO A 168 -30.58 34.01 -5.34
CA PRO A 168 -31.95 33.64 -5.70
C PRO A 168 -32.89 34.84 -5.86
N ALA A 169 -32.62 35.95 -5.19
CA ALA A 169 -33.34 37.21 -5.35
C ALA A 169 -33.26 37.76 -6.78
N SER A 170 -32.23 37.43 -7.55
CA SER A 170 -32.11 37.77 -8.99
C SER A 170 -33.25 37.20 -9.83
N PHE A 171 -33.96 36.19 -9.33
CA PHE A 171 -35.12 35.56 -9.96
C PHE A 171 -36.43 35.80 -9.16
N GLY A 172 -36.47 36.81 -8.28
CA GLY A 172 -37.66 37.11 -7.49
C GLY A 172 -37.95 36.12 -6.35
N GLY A 173 -37.02 35.24 -6.05
CA GLY A 173 -37.17 34.28 -4.95
C GLY A 173 -36.86 34.92 -3.58
N LYS A 174 -37.62 34.55 -2.54
CA LYS A 174 -37.25 34.84 -1.15
C LYS A 174 -36.27 33.76 -0.69
N GLU A 175 -35.06 34.15 -0.34
CA GLU A 175 -34.09 33.24 0.23
C GLU A 175 -34.37 33.07 1.72
N ILE A 176 -34.83 31.87 2.12
CA ILE A 176 -35.19 31.56 3.53
C ILE A 176 -33.92 31.33 4.37
N ARG A 177 -32.87 30.74 3.76
CA ARG A 177 -31.55 30.58 4.34
C ARG A 177 -30.50 30.61 3.23
N PRO A 178 -29.61 31.62 3.17
CA PRO A 178 -28.54 31.64 2.19
C PRO A 178 -27.56 30.52 2.50
N ASP A 179 -27.45 29.53 1.60
CA ASP A 179 -26.40 28.54 1.69
C ASP A 179 -25.13 29.15 1.09
N LYS A 180 -24.13 29.35 1.93
CA LYS A 180 -22.84 29.89 1.51
C LYS A 180 -21.85 28.79 1.19
N TYR A 181 -22.09 27.56 1.64
CA TYR A 181 -21.30 26.39 1.36
C TYR A 181 -21.93 25.62 0.19
N ILE A 182 -21.32 25.73 -0.98
CA ILE A 182 -21.84 25.13 -2.21
C ILE A 182 -20.91 24.02 -2.65
N ARG A 183 -21.21 22.79 -2.23
CA ARG A 183 -20.35 21.62 -2.44
C ARG A 183 -20.48 21.01 -3.84
N SER A 184 -21.68 21.04 -4.40
CA SER A 184 -21.95 20.49 -5.72
C SER A 184 -22.86 21.42 -6.53
N ILE A 185 -22.48 21.65 -7.79
CA ILE A 185 -23.29 22.33 -8.80
C ILE A 185 -23.27 21.46 -10.04
N THR A 186 -24.44 21.12 -10.55
CA THR A 186 -24.54 20.35 -11.79
C THR A 186 -25.66 20.84 -12.69
N LYS A 187 -25.50 20.72 -13.99
CA LYS A 187 -26.53 21.01 -15.00
C LYS A 187 -27.09 19.68 -15.50
N ASP A 188 -28.44 19.57 -15.49
CA ASP A 188 -29.10 18.41 -16.04
C ASP A 188 -29.30 18.51 -17.56
N SER A 189 -29.74 17.42 -18.17
CA SER A 189 -29.97 17.33 -19.61
C SER A 189 -31.10 18.24 -20.12
N GLU A 190 -31.98 18.73 -19.23
CA GLU A 190 -33.08 19.67 -19.54
C GLU A 190 -32.64 21.14 -19.37
N GLY A 191 -31.43 21.38 -18.86
CA GLY A 191 -30.84 22.69 -18.67
C GLY A 191 -31.13 23.32 -17.31
N HIS A 192 -31.74 22.61 -16.36
CA HIS A 192 -31.84 23.08 -14.98
C HIS A 192 -30.50 22.96 -14.28
N ILE A 193 -30.21 23.92 -13.40
CA ILE A 193 -29.02 23.88 -12.55
C ILE A 193 -29.44 23.43 -11.16
N TRP A 194 -28.73 22.42 -10.67
CA TRP A 194 -28.88 21.88 -9.34
C TRP A 194 -27.70 22.30 -8.47
N SER A 195 -28.00 22.82 -7.28
CA SER A 195 -26.95 23.19 -6.33
C SER A 195 -27.24 22.66 -4.93
N GLY A 196 -26.23 22.19 -4.23
CA GLY A 196 -26.34 21.65 -2.89
C GLY A 196 -25.11 21.89 -2.04
N GLY A 197 -25.33 21.93 -0.74
CA GLY A 197 -24.34 22.14 0.28
C GLY A 197 -24.84 21.71 1.65
N TYR A 198 -24.72 22.58 2.67
CA TYR A 198 -25.22 22.26 4.01
C TYR A 198 -26.73 22.20 4.10
N TYR A 199 -27.44 23.08 3.36
CA TYR A 199 -28.88 23.22 3.47
C TYR A 199 -29.57 23.01 2.13
N ASN A 200 -30.68 22.31 2.14
CA ASN A 200 -31.63 22.12 1.07
C ASN A 200 -31.10 22.10 -0.37
N LEU A 201 -31.35 21.04 -1.08
CA LEU A 201 -31.13 20.99 -2.52
C LEU A 201 -31.93 22.09 -3.23
N LYS A 202 -31.27 22.81 -4.13
CA LYS A 202 -31.90 23.86 -4.95
C LYS A 202 -31.89 23.43 -6.42
N LYS A 203 -33.08 23.57 -7.06
CA LYS A 203 -33.27 23.45 -8.50
C LYS A 203 -33.51 24.85 -9.08
N ILE A 204 -32.71 25.25 -10.04
CA ILE A 204 -32.72 26.58 -10.65
C ILE A 204 -33.11 26.46 -12.11
N ASP A 205 -34.25 27.02 -12.45
CA ASP A 205 -34.78 27.08 -13.81
C ASP A 205 -34.55 28.49 -14.39
N PHE A 206 -33.56 28.59 -15.27
CA PHE A 206 -33.22 29.86 -15.92
C PHE A 206 -34.29 30.36 -16.90
N LYS A 207 -34.99 29.45 -17.57
CA LYS A 207 -35.98 29.76 -18.57
C LYS A 207 -37.18 30.46 -17.92
N ASN A 208 -37.63 29.93 -16.80
CA ASN A 208 -38.78 30.45 -16.05
C ASN A 208 -38.38 31.39 -14.90
N LYS A 209 -37.08 31.67 -14.74
CA LYS A 209 -36.50 32.48 -13.66
C LYS A 209 -37.01 32.06 -12.28
N LYS A 210 -36.98 30.78 -12.01
CA LYS A 210 -37.51 30.18 -10.78
C LYS A 210 -36.42 29.41 -10.03
N VAL A 211 -36.39 29.60 -8.70
CA VAL A 211 -35.56 28.77 -7.79
C VAL A 211 -36.52 27.98 -6.89
N ILE A 212 -36.36 26.65 -6.91
CA ILE A 212 -37.13 25.72 -6.09
C ILE A 212 -36.18 25.16 -5.04
N SER A 213 -36.53 25.24 -3.78
CA SER A 213 -35.81 24.61 -2.68
C SER A 213 -36.53 23.31 -2.30
N ILE A 214 -35.79 22.22 -2.25
CA ILE A 214 -36.29 20.89 -1.89
C ILE A 214 -35.90 20.63 -0.44
N PRO A 215 -36.84 20.71 0.51
CA PRO A 215 -36.54 20.59 1.93
C PRO A 215 -36.26 19.16 2.32
N GLY A 216 -35.43 18.98 3.37
CA GLY A 216 -35.08 17.65 3.95
C GLY A 216 -33.96 16.92 3.25
N LEU A 217 -33.39 17.44 2.17
CA LEU A 217 -32.15 16.99 1.57
C LEU A 217 -31.05 17.99 1.93
N ASP A 218 -30.34 17.67 3.02
CA ASP A 218 -29.25 18.46 3.59
C ASP A 218 -27.91 17.76 3.50
N ALA A 219 -26.83 18.47 3.82
CA ALA A 219 -25.46 17.97 3.80
C ALA A 219 -25.09 17.28 2.48
N ILE A 220 -25.46 17.93 1.37
CA ILE A 220 -25.27 17.40 0.01
C ILE A 220 -23.80 17.48 -0.35
N THR A 221 -23.27 16.36 -0.82
CA THR A 221 -21.87 16.21 -1.20
C THR A 221 -21.68 16.09 -2.72
N GLU A 222 -22.62 15.42 -3.40
CA GLU A 222 -22.55 15.20 -4.85
C GLU A 222 -23.96 15.12 -5.44
N ILE A 223 -24.15 15.70 -6.62
CA ILE A 223 -25.39 15.66 -7.40
C ILE A 223 -25.07 15.11 -8.78
N LYS A 224 -25.75 14.01 -9.19
CA LYS A 224 -25.49 13.38 -10.49
C LYS A 224 -26.79 13.01 -11.20
N GLU A 225 -26.91 13.36 -12.47
CA GLU A 225 -28.06 12.93 -13.26
C GLU A 225 -28.00 11.42 -13.52
N ARG A 226 -29.09 10.70 -13.18
CA ARG A 226 -29.28 9.31 -13.54
C ARG A 226 -29.79 9.17 -14.98
N ASN A 227 -30.84 9.92 -15.27
CA ASN A 227 -31.51 9.99 -16.57
C ASN A 227 -32.41 11.24 -16.63
N LYS A 228 -33.23 11.36 -17.67
CA LYS A 228 -34.16 12.49 -17.83
C LYS A 228 -35.09 12.69 -16.65
N ASP A 229 -35.49 11.64 -15.97
CA ASP A 229 -36.53 11.67 -14.95
C ASP A 229 -35.96 11.75 -13.52
N TYR A 230 -34.72 11.31 -13.30
CA TYR A 230 -34.17 11.09 -11.95
C TYR A 230 -32.78 11.67 -11.78
N MET A 231 -32.53 12.16 -10.53
CA MET A 231 -31.20 12.56 -10.04
C MET A 231 -30.75 11.66 -8.89
N TRP A 232 -29.48 11.34 -8.85
CA TRP A 232 -28.81 10.80 -7.69
C TRP A 232 -28.31 11.93 -6.81
N ILE A 233 -28.61 11.86 -5.52
CA ILE A 233 -28.16 12.83 -4.52
C ILE A 233 -27.34 12.09 -3.48
N GLY A 234 -26.03 12.32 -3.49
CA GLY A 234 -25.09 11.88 -2.45
C GLY A 234 -25.06 12.90 -1.32
N THR A 235 -25.11 12.42 -0.10
CA THR A 235 -25.06 13.24 1.10
C THR A 235 -24.05 12.69 2.12
N ALA A 236 -23.84 13.44 3.20
CA ALA A 236 -23.08 12.92 4.34
C ALA A 236 -23.77 11.75 5.05
N ASN A 237 -25.09 11.55 4.82
CA ASN A 237 -25.91 10.57 5.52
C ASN A 237 -26.44 9.46 4.59
N GLY A 238 -26.01 9.41 3.33
CA GLY A 238 -26.39 8.35 2.40
C GLY A 238 -26.80 8.81 1.01
N LEU A 239 -27.37 7.86 0.28
CA LEU A 239 -27.79 8.01 -1.12
C LEU A 239 -29.31 8.24 -1.20
N TYR A 240 -29.70 9.18 -2.05
CA TYR A 240 -31.10 9.43 -2.38
C TYR A 240 -31.31 9.41 -3.89
N LEU A 241 -32.47 8.94 -4.31
CA LEU A 241 -32.98 9.05 -5.67
C LEU A 241 -34.12 10.09 -5.69
N LEU A 242 -33.96 11.14 -6.49
CA LEU A 242 -34.93 12.22 -6.63
C LEU A 242 -35.59 12.16 -7.98
N GLU A 243 -36.89 12.24 -8.03
CA GLU A 243 -37.72 12.38 -9.23
C GLU A 243 -37.87 13.88 -9.60
N LYS A 244 -37.34 14.27 -10.77
CA LYS A 244 -37.24 15.66 -11.19
C LYS A 244 -38.60 16.35 -11.43
N ALA A 245 -39.63 15.58 -11.81
CA ALA A 245 -40.96 16.12 -12.14
C ALA A 245 -41.77 16.48 -10.87
N THR A 246 -41.61 15.70 -9.81
CA THR A 246 -42.41 15.83 -8.58
C THR A 246 -41.62 16.42 -7.42
N ASP A 247 -40.30 16.55 -7.57
CA ASP A 247 -39.32 16.92 -6.53
C ASP A 247 -39.38 15.97 -5.30
N LYS A 248 -39.95 14.75 -5.44
CA LYS A 248 -39.99 13.74 -4.41
C LYS A 248 -38.70 12.93 -4.43
N TYR A 249 -38.26 12.51 -3.27
CA TYR A 249 -37.04 11.71 -3.16
C TYR A 249 -37.23 10.48 -2.27
N GLN A 250 -36.42 9.46 -2.52
CA GLN A 250 -36.40 8.20 -1.81
C GLN A 250 -34.98 7.91 -1.30
N TYR A 251 -34.84 7.50 -0.05
CA TYR A 251 -33.59 7.02 0.52
C TYR A 251 -33.26 5.62 -0.02
N ILE A 252 -32.00 5.40 -0.38
CA ILE A 252 -31.47 4.10 -0.80
C ILE A 252 -30.56 3.59 0.32
N PRO A 253 -30.97 2.57 1.08
CA PRO A 253 -30.16 2.03 2.17
C PRO A 253 -28.89 1.35 1.62
N MET A 254 -27.73 1.79 2.12
CA MET A 254 -26.44 1.21 1.75
C MET A 254 -25.98 0.19 2.80
N PRO A 255 -25.30 -0.90 2.40
CA PRO A 255 -24.88 -1.98 3.29
C PRO A 255 -23.53 -1.67 4.00
N VAL A 256 -23.36 -0.44 4.51
CA VAL A 256 -22.12 0.05 5.12
C VAL A 256 -22.40 0.91 6.35
N GLU A 257 -21.45 0.94 7.29
CA GLU A 257 -21.56 1.74 8.51
C GLU A 257 -21.44 3.25 8.22
N SER A 258 -20.45 3.64 7.42
CA SER A 258 -20.27 5.03 7.01
C SER A 258 -20.96 5.27 5.68
N SER A 259 -21.98 6.09 5.71
CA SER A 259 -22.81 6.44 4.55
C SER A 259 -22.39 7.74 3.86
N TYR A 260 -21.29 8.37 4.28
CA TYR A 260 -20.80 9.60 3.66
C TYR A 260 -20.31 9.33 2.24
N ILE A 261 -20.91 9.98 1.26
CA ILE A 261 -20.60 9.86 -0.15
C ILE A 261 -19.67 11.00 -0.57
N TYR A 262 -18.54 10.68 -1.18
CA TYR A 262 -17.68 11.69 -1.79
C TYR A 262 -17.99 11.90 -3.28
N SER A 263 -18.21 10.82 -4.03
CA SER A 263 -18.35 10.90 -5.48
C SER A 263 -19.32 9.87 -6.03
N LEU A 264 -20.02 10.24 -7.10
CA LEU A 264 -20.99 9.41 -7.82
C LEU A 264 -20.62 9.37 -9.32
N TYR A 265 -20.57 8.17 -9.87
CA TYR A 265 -20.44 7.98 -11.31
C TYR A 265 -21.54 7.07 -11.85
N GLN A 266 -22.41 7.62 -12.71
CA GLN A 266 -23.44 6.87 -13.42
C GLN A 266 -22.86 6.26 -14.68
N ALA A 267 -22.72 4.95 -14.72
CA ALA A 267 -22.18 4.26 -15.87
C ALA A 267 -23.24 4.06 -16.98
N PRO A 268 -22.84 3.98 -18.25
CA PRO A 268 -23.75 3.76 -19.38
C PRO A 268 -24.56 2.45 -19.31
N ASN A 269 -24.03 1.44 -18.62
CA ASN A 269 -24.71 0.15 -18.37
C ASN A 269 -25.78 0.21 -17.28
N GLY A 270 -26.03 1.38 -16.71
CA GLY A 270 -27.04 1.60 -15.68
C GLY A 270 -26.56 1.41 -14.24
N LEU A 271 -25.35 0.93 -14.02
CA LEU A 271 -24.77 0.80 -12.68
C LEU A 271 -24.35 2.16 -12.14
N LEU A 272 -24.50 2.34 -10.81
CA LEU A 272 -24.00 3.51 -10.10
C LEU A 272 -22.77 3.12 -9.28
N TYR A 273 -21.65 3.79 -9.52
CA TYR A 273 -20.44 3.68 -8.72
C TYR A 273 -20.44 4.78 -7.67
N ILE A 274 -20.16 4.41 -6.42
CA ILE A 274 -20.26 5.27 -5.26
C ILE A 274 -18.93 5.24 -4.50
N GLY A 275 -18.26 6.37 -4.46
CA GLY A 275 -17.06 6.61 -3.66
C GLY A 275 -17.42 7.10 -2.27
N THR A 276 -16.96 6.42 -1.25
CA THR A 276 -17.35 6.68 0.15
C THR A 276 -16.20 7.17 1.01
N ASN A 277 -16.57 7.72 2.16
CA ASN A 277 -15.65 7.95 3.26
C ASN A 277 -15.52 6.65 4.08
N ASN A 278 -14.32 6.08 4.12
CA ASN A 278 -13.94 4.93 4.94
C ASN A 278 -14.66 3.59 4.65
N SER A 279 -15.53 3.53 3.63
CA SER A 279 -16.25 2.30 3.25
C SER A 279 -15.84 1.77 1.86
N GLY A 280 -14.88 2.39 1.18
CA GLY A 280 -14.40 1.94 -0.13
C GLY A 280 -15.35 2.26 -1.29
N LEU A 281 -15.37 1.39 -2.30
CA LEU A 281 -16.18 1.49 -3.51
C LEU A 281 -17.42 0.62 -3.40
N LEU A 282 -18.59 1.23 -3.55
CA LEU A 282 -19.85 0.52 -3.74
C LEU A 282 -20.31 0.62 -5.19
N ILE A 283 -20.82 -0.48 -5.73
CA ILE A 283 -21.43 -0.51 -7.06
C ILE A 283 -22.88 -0.93 -6.88
N TYR A 284 -23.80 -0.04 -7.15
CA TYR A 284 -25.24 -0.25 -7.02
C TYR A 284 -25.88 -0.61 -8.35
N ASP A 285 -26.60 -1.72 -8.39
CA ASP A 285 -27.47 -2.11 -9.50
C ASP A 285 -28.92 -1.68 -9.18
N PRO A 286 -29.44 -0.60 -9.79
CA PRO A 286 -30.78 -0.12 -9.47
C PRO A 286 -31.90 -1.03 -10.00
N VAL A 287 -31.62 -1.99 -10.88
CA VAL A 287 -32.60 -2.97 -11.38
C VAL A 287 -32.74 -4.12 -10.39
N LYS A 288 -31.60 -4.65 -9.92
CA LYS A 288 -31.58 -5.74 -8.92
C LYS A 288 -31.76 -5.23 -7.50
N LYS A 289 -31.55 -3.94 -7.28
CA LYS A 289 -31.50 -3.29 -5.96
C LYS A 289 -30.45 -3.91 -5.04
N ASP A 290 -29.30 -4.25 -5.61
CA ASP A 290 -28.21 -4.93 -4.94
C ASP A 290 -26.90 -4.15 -5.02
N PHE A 291 -25.99 -4.38 -4.07
CA PHE A 291 -24.70 -3.73 -3.97
C PHE A 291 -23.56 -4.73 -4.07
N GLN A 292 -22.52 -4.38 -4.83
CA GLN A 292 -21.20 -4.98 -4.72
C GLN A 292 -20.33 -4.03 -3.90
N HIS A 293 -19.55 -4.57 -2.96
CA HIS A 293 -18.74 -3.79 -2.02
C HIS A 293 -17.27 -4.17 -2.09
N TYR A 294 -16.41 -3.21 -2.43
CA TYR A 294 -14.97 -3.36 -2.53
C TYR A 294 -14.26 -2.44 -1.53
N HIS A 295 -13.43 -3.01 -0.67
CA HIS A 295 -12.65 -2.30 0.34
C HIS A 295 -11.28 -2.97 0.51
N LYS A 296 -10.31 -2.29 1.11
CA LYS A 296 -8.92 -2.75 1.20
C LYS A 296 -8.72 -4.13 1.84
N ASP A 297 -9.67 -4.61 2.65
CA ASP A 297 -9.57 -5.91 3.31
C ASP A 297 -10.07 -7.08 2.43
N ASN A 298 -10.79 -6.80 1.34
CA ASN A 298 -11.32 -7.82 0.42
C ASN A 298 -10.79 -7.72 -1.02
N CYS A 299 -10.03 -6.66 -1.34
CA CYS A 299 -9.42 -6.48 -2.65
C CYS A 299 -8.16 -5.61 -2.55
N ALA A 300 -7.46 -5.43 -3.67
CA ALA A 300 -6.24 -4.63 -3.75
C ALA A 300 -6.49 -3.10 -3.84
N LEU A 301 -7.62 -2.60 -3.33
CA LEU A 301 -7.88 -1.17 -3.25
C LEU A 301 -6.92 -0.51 -2.25
N ILE A 302 -6.27 0.59 -2.65
CA ILE A 302 -5.22 1.23 -1.84
C ILE A 302 -5.77 1.97 -0.60
N SER A 303 -6.99 2.51 -0.68
CA SER A 303 -7.66 3.22 0.43
C SER A 303 -9.18 3.04 0.38
N ASN A 304 -9.81 3.02 1.56
CA ASN A 304 -11.26 3.04 1.69
C ASN A 304 -11.88 4.43 1.50
N ASN A 305 -11.05 5.49 1.39
CA ASN A 305 -11.50 6.84 1.09
C ASN A 305 -11.42 7.08 -0.43
N ILE A 306 -12.55 7.03 -1.12
CA ILE A 306 -12.67 7.25 -2.56
C ILE A 306 -13.17 8.66 -2.81
N TYR A 307 -12.29 9.55 -3.25
CA TYR A 307 -12.55 10.97 -3.37
C TYR A 307 -13.20 11.39 -4.68
N MET A 308 -12.81 10.78 -5.79
CA MET A 308 -13.37 11.05 -7.11
C MET A 308 -13.39 9.80 -7.98
N ILE A 309 -14.44 9.63 -8.78
CA ILE A 309 -14.60 8.52 -9.72
C ILE A 309 -14.71 9.10 -11.13
N LEU A 310 -13.82 8.67 -12.02
CA LEU A 310 -13.83 9.04 -13.44
C LEU A 310 -13.79 7.79 -14.31
N SER A 311 -14.50 7.81 -15.43
CA SER A 311 -14.43 6.73 -16.43
C SER A 311 -14.89 7.23 -17.80
N ASP A 312 -14.31 6.68 -18.85
CA ASP A 312 -14.77 6.88 -20.22
C ASP A 312 -15.98 5.99 -20.58
N GLY A 313 -16.42 5.17 -19.63
CA GLY A 313 -17.55 4.25 -19.77
C GLY A 313 -17.27 3.00 -20.61
N LYS A 314 -16.02 2.78 -21.01
CA LYS A 314 -15.64 1.66 -21.89
C LYS A 314 -14.79 0.59 -21.21
N ASN A 315 -13.79 0.98 -20.44
CA ASN A 315 -12.76 0.06 -19.96
C ASN A 315 -12.62 0.04 -18.45
N ASP A 316 -12.01 1.06 -17.88
CA ASP A 316 -11.64 1.13 -16.48
C ASP A 316 -12.33 2.28 -15.76
N ILE A 317 -12.38 2.14 -14.45
CA ILE A 317 -12.88 3.14 -13.51
C ILE A 317 -11.68 3.67 -12.75
N LEU A 318 -11.35 4.93 -12.93
CA LEU A 318 -10.28 5.61 -12.21
C LEU A 318 -10.82 6.18 -10.90
N LEU A 319 -10.14 5.90 -9.81
CA LEU A 319 -10.51 6.26 -8.45
C LEU A 319 -9.37 7.05 -7.83
N SER A 320 -9.57 8.35 -7.54
CA SER A 320 -8.63 9.05 -6.69
C SER A 320 -8.94 8.75 -5.22
N THR A 321 -7.89 8.58 -4.43
CA THR A 321 -7.99 8.15 -3.04
C THR A 321 -7.14 9.01 -2.11
N GLU A 322 -7.15 8.70 -0.84
CA GLU A 322 -6.29 9.35 0.17
C GLU A 322 -4.79 9.07 -0.03
N TYR A 323 -4.44 7.90 -0.62
CA TYR A 323 -3.05 7.43 -0.75
C TYR A 323 -2.63 7.16 -2.18
N GLY A 324 -3.24 7.81 -3.15
CA GLY A 324 -2.90 7.64 -4.56
C GLY A 324 -4.10 7.41 -5.46
N LEU A 325 -3.84 6.87 -6.64
CA LEU A 325 -4.85 6.54 -7.65
C LEU A 325 -5.03 5.03 -7.73
N SER A 326 -6.27 4.57 -7.83
CA SER A 326 -6.60 3.18 -8.18
C SER A 326 -7.36 3.14 -9.50
N SER A 327 -7.09 2.15 -10.33
CA SER A 327 -7.91 1.81 -11.50
C SER A 327 -8.60 0.47 -11.25
N PHE A 328 -9.91 0.45 -11.40
CA PHE A 328 -10.73 -0.75 -11.27
C PHE A 328 -11.21 -1.24 -12.62
N TYR A 329 -10.98 -2.51 -12.90
CA TYR A 329 -11.43 -3.19 -14.11
C TYR A 329 -12.68 -4.02 -13.80
N PRO A 330 -13.89 -3.57 -14.16
CA PRO A 330 -15.14 -4.24 -13.76
C PRO A 330 -15.30 -5.68 -14.26
N GLN A 331 -14.69 -6.01 -15.40
CA GLN A 331 -14.79 -7.34 -16.01
C GLN A 331 -13.98 -8.39 -15.25
N THR A 332 -12.77 -8.05 -14.83
CA THR A 332 -11.84 -8.94 -14.11
C THR A 332 -11.90 -8.76 -12.60
N LYS A 333 -12.50 -7.66 -12.11
CA LYS A 333 -12.55 -7.23 -10.71
C LYS A 333 -11.15 -6.97 -10.11
N ILE A 334 -10.18 -6.61 -10.95
CA ILE A 334 -8.80 -6.33 -10.56
C ILE A 334 -8.65 -4.82 -10.33
N PHE A 335 -7.86 -4.48 -9.31
CA PHE A 335 -7.40 -3.11 -9.03
C PHE A 335 -5.91 -2.99 -9.36
N HIS A 336 -5.53 -1.86 -9.96
CA HIS A 336 -4.14 -1.44 -10.09
C HIS A 336 -3.98 -0.09 -9.40
N ASN A 337 -2.86 0.09 -8.71
CA ASN A 337 -2.63 1.27 -7.90
C ASN A 337 -1.39 2.05 -8.38
N TRP A 338 -1.43 3.37 -8.22
CA TRP A 338 -0.32 4.27 -8.47
C TRP A 338 -0.16 5.21 -7.29
N THR A 339 1.07 5.31 -6.81
CA THR A 339 1.49 6.19 -5.73
C THR A 339 2.68 7.05 -6.18
N LYS A 340 3.24 7.85 -5.30
CA LYS A 340 4.49 8.56 -5.56
C LYS A 340 5.63 7.63 -6.00
N GLU A 341 5.65 6.41 -5.52
CA GLU A 341 6.66 5.41 -5.91
C GLU A 341 6.55 5.02 -7.39
N GLN A 342 5.34 5.02 -7.95
CA GLN A 342 5.11 4.83 -9.39
C GLN A 342 5.12 6.14 -10.17
N GLY A 343 5.69 7.21 -9.60
CA GLY A 343 5.92 8.48 -10.27
C GLY A 343 4.80 9.50 -10.19
N LEU A 344 3.78 9.30 -9.35
CA LEU A 344 2.82 10.37 -9.07
C LEU A 344 3.52 11.53 -8.36
N GLN A 345 3.14 12.74 -8.70
CA GLN A 345 3.67 13.95 -8.07
C GLN A 345 3.00 14.23 -6.71
N SER A 346 1.76 13.77 -6.54
CA SER A 346 1.04 13.78 -5.26
C SER A 346 0.25 12.50 -5.10
N ASP A 347 0.13 11.99 -3.89
CA ASP A 347 -0.74 10.89 -3.49
C ASP A 347 -1.95 11.35 -2.66
N HIS A 348 -2.01 12.65 -2.30
CA HIS A 348 -3.11 13.25 -1.55
C HIS A 348 -4.07 14.00 -2.47
N PHE A 349 -5.07 13.29 -2.99
CA PHE A 349 -6.09 13.88 -3.84
C PHE A 349 -7.20 14.58 -3.02
N ASN A 350 -7.92 15.50 -3.67
CA ASN A 350 -9.04 16.22 -3.06
C ASN A 350 -10.38 15.61 -3.49
N ALA A 351 -11.35 15.62 -2.57
CA ALA A 351 -12.68 15.08 -2.83
C ALA A 351 -13.44 15.91 -3.86
N ASN A 352 -14.10 15.24 -4.82
CA ASN A 352 -14.81 15.81 -5.96
C ASN A 352 -13.94 16.65 -6.89
N SER A 353 -12.62 16.44 -6.86
CA SER A 353 -11.69 17.21 -7.67
C SER A 353 -11.17 16.37 -8.83
N GLY A 354 -11.83 16.48 -9.97
CA GLY A 354 -11.39 15.81 -11.19
C GLY A 354 -12.33 15.95 -12.35
N THR A 355 -11.82 15.75 -13.55
CA THR A 355 -12.59 15.76 -14.80
C THR A 355 -11.98 14.82 -15.83
N LEU A 356 -12.83 14.20 -16.64
CA LEU A 356 -12.41 13.49 -17.84
C LEU A 356 -12.44 14.45 -19.01
N ARG A 357 -11.29 14.64 -19.67
CA ARG A 357 -11.17 15.52 -20.81
C ARG A 357 -11.75 14.92 -22.09
N LYS A 358 -12.09 15.76 -23.06
CA LYS A 358 -12.57 15.36 -24.41
C LYS A 358 -11.54 14.51 -25.17
N ASN A 359 -10.24 14.67 -24.91
CA ASN A 359 -9.18 13.84 -25.47
C ASN A 359 -9.05 12.45 -24.79
N GLY A 360 -9.81 12.22 -23.71
CA GLY A 360 -9.82 10.99 -22.93
C GLY A 360 -8.82 10.96 -21.78
N ASN A 361 -8.00 11.98 -21.60
CA ASN A 361 -7.16 12.10 -20.41
C ASN A 361 -8.01 12.41 -19.18
N ALA A 362 -7.60 11.89 -18.03
CA ALA A 362 -8.20 12.22 -16.74
C ALA A 362 -7.34 13.24 -16.00
N ILE A 363 -7.96 14.23 -15.35
CA ILE A 363 -7.26 15.16 -14.47
C ILE A 363 -7.85 15.03 -13.08
N PHE A 364 -6.98 14.88 -12.07
CA PHE A 364 -7.37 14.91 -10.67
C PHE A 364 -6.66 16.03 -9.94
N GLY A 365 -7.40 16.73 -9.09
CA GLY A 365 -6.87 17.77 -8.21
C GLY A 365 -6.38 17.17 -6.90
N SER A 366 -5.29 17.72 -6.41
CA SER A 366 -4.62 17.31 -5.19
C SER A 366 -4.31 18.51 -4.29
N THR A 367 -3.66 18.24 -3.17
CA THR A 367 -3.11 19.26 -2.27
C THR A 367 -1.87 19.97 -2.86
N ASP A 368 -1.26 19.36 -3.89
CA ASP A 368 0.00 19.79 -4.50
C ASP A 368 -0.17 20.19 -5.99
N GLY A 369 -1.35 20.61 -6.39
CA GLY A 369 -1.71 20.95 -7.76
C GLY A 369 -2.69 19.96 -8.37
N ALA A 370 -2.66 19.82 -9.70
CA ALA A 370 -3.46 18.83 -10.41
C ALA A 370 -2.55 17.95 -11.28
N ILE A 371 -2.95 16.68 -11.43
CA ILE A 371 -2.20 15.71 -12.22
C ILE A 371 -3.08 15.25 -13.39
N GLU A 372 -2.58 15.41 -14.61
CA GLU A 372 -3.21 14.90 -15.82
C GLU A 372 -2.62 13.54 -16.19
N PHE A 373 -3.49 12.54 -16.27
CA PHE A 373 -3.19 11.16 -16.61
C PHE A 373 -3.54 10.89 -18.06
N PRO A 374 -2.68 10.18 -18.81
CA PRO A 374 -2.98 9.81 -20.17
C PRO A 374 -4.15 8.81 -20.22
N LYS A 375 -4.91 8.84 -21.32
CA LYS A 375 -6.04 7.91 -21.56
C LYS A 375 -5.68 6.42 -21.40
N LYS A 376 -4.45 6.06 -21.77
CA LYS A 376 -3.91 4.72 -21.55
C LYS A 376 -2.79 4.82 -20.55
N MET A 377 -3.07 4.40 -19.34
CA MET A 377 -2.02 4.23 -18.34
C MET A 377 -1.20 2.99 -18.68
N VAL A 378 0.11 3.12 -18.60
CA VAL A 378 0.98 1.95 -18.70
C VAL A 378 0.82 1.20 -17.39
N LEU A 379 0.18 0.04 -17.45
CA LEU A 379 0.11 -0.86 -16.31
C LEU A 379 1.52 -1.28 -15.92
N PRO A 380 1.78 -1.44 -14.62
CA PRO A 380 2.99 -2.10 -14.16
C PRO A 380 3.08 -3.45 -14.88
N ARG A 381 4.13 -3.65 -15.68
CA ARG A 381 4.36 -4.96 -16.31
C ARG A 381 4.77 -5.94 -15.22
N GLU A 382 4.56 -7.23 -15.49
CA GLU A 382 5.22 -8.31 -14.74
C GLU A 382 6.71 -7.97 -14.64
N TYR A 383 7.16 -7.55 -13.47
CA TYR A 383 8.54 -7.21 -13.24
C TYR A 383 9.30 -8.48 -12.89
N LYS A 384 10.43 -8.65 -13.53
CA LYS A 384 11.40 -9.66 -13.13
C LYS A 384 12.04 -9.16 -11.83
N SER A 385 11.98 -9.96 -10.82
CA SER A 385 12.63 -9.71 -9.55
C SER A 385 13.76 -10.72 -9.40
N ARG A 386 14.92 -10.32 -8.91
CA ARG A 386 15.99 -11.23 -8.53
C ARG A 386 16.09 -11.26 -7.02
N MET A 387 15.75 -12.40 -6.43
CA MET A 387 15.85 -12.60 -4.99
C MET A 387 17.27 -13.01 -4.62
N ILE A 388 17.83 -12.33 -3.63
CA ILE A 388 19.14 -12.64 -3.04
C ILE A 388 19.01 -12.86 -1.54
N PHE A 389 19.89 -13.69 -0.96
CA PHE A 389 20.15 -13.68 0.46
C PHE A 389 21.23 -12.64 0.73
N SER A 390 20.90 -11.60 1.49
CA SER A 390 21.77 -10.42 1.63
C SER A 390 22.57 -10.39 2.93
N ASP A 391 22.13 -11.09 3.96
CA ASP A 391 22.80 -11.10 5.27
C ASP A 391 22.50 -12.39 6.05
N LEU A 392 23.52 -12.94 6.70
CA LEU A 392 23.40 -14.02 7.69
C LEU A 392 23.84 -13.47 9.05
N ARG A 393 22.99 -13.59 10.05
CA ARG A 393 23.35 -13.29 11.44
C ARG A 393 23.26 -14.53 12.29
N VAL A 394 24.31 -14.80 13.03
CA VAL A 394 24.35 -15.84 14.06
C VAL A 394 24.49 -15.14 15.41
N PHE A 395 23.59 -15.44 16.35
CA PHE A 395 23.49 -14.72 17.64
C PHE A 395 23.40 -13.19 17.48
N TYR A 396 22.59 -12.73 16.49
CA TYR A 396 22.37 -11.32 16.16
C TYR A 396 23.59 -10.57 15.60
N GLN A 397 24.71 -11.24 15.36
CA GLN A 397 25.91 -10.67 14.73
C GLN A 397 26.00 -11.11 13.29
N THR A 398 26.23 -10.19 12.38
CA THR A 398 26.48 -10.49 10.96
C THR A 398 27.77 -11.30 10.84
N VAL A 399 27.77 -12.34 10.01
CA VAL A 399 28.89 -13.28 9.81
C VAL A 399 29.31 -13.26 8.35
N TYR A 400 30.62 -13.16 8.14
CA TYR A 400 31.22 -13.17 6.81
C TYR A 400 32.06 -14.46 6.58
N PRO A 401 32.36 -14.85 5.33
CA PRO A 401 33.06 -16.07 5.02
C PRO A 401 34.45 -16.22 5.67
N LYS A 402 35.11 -15.11 6.01
CA LYS A 402 36.47 -15.09 6.60
C LYS A 402 36.48 -14.97 8.12
N ASP A 403 35.34 -14.87 8.77
CA ASP A 403 35.28 -14.74 10.21
C ASP A 403 35.60 -16.05 10.90
N GLU A 404 36.27 -15.98 12.06
CA GLU A 404 36.59 -17.15 12.84
C GLU A 404 35.31 -17.86 13.32
N GLY A 405 35.18 -19.14 13.01
CA GLY A 405 33.97 -19.91 13.35
C GLY A 405 32.76 -19.64 12.47
N SER A 406 32.90 -18.89 11.39
CA SER A 406 31.84 -18.65 10.41
C SER A 406 31.34 -19.95 9.79
N PRO A 407 30.04 -20.14 9.63
CA PRO A 407 29.46 -21.25 8.88
C PRO A 407 29.54 -21.03 7.36
N LEU A 408 29.99 -19.84 6.90
CA LEU A 408 30.06 -19.48 5.49
C LEU A 408 31.43 -19.76 4.90
N ILE A 409 31.48 -20.47 3.79
CA ILE A 409 32.69 -20.68 2.96
C ILE A 409 32.78 -19.62 1.86
N MET A 410 31.64 -19.20 1.32
CA MET A 410 31.45 -18.20 0.29
C MET A 410 30.30 -17.23 0.70
N ASP A 411 30.02 -16.21 -0.10
CA ASP A 411 28.92 -15.29 0.16
C ASP A 411 27.61 -16.05 0.37
N ILE A 412 26.77 -15.53 1.27
CA ILE A 412 25.49 -16.18 1.59
C ILE A 412 24.60 -16.33 0.36
N ASP A 413 24.68 -15.41 -0.60
CA ASP A 413 23.89 -15.48 -1.84
C ASP A 413 24.34 -16.62 -2.75
N GLU A 414 25.60 -16.99 -2.71
CA GLU A 414 26.18 -18.11 -3.47
C GLU A 414 26.06 -19.46 -2.74
N THR A 415 25.66 -19.42 -1.45
CA THR A 415 25.56 -20.60 -0.60
C THR A 415 24.23 -21.32 -0.84
N SER A 416 24.27 -22.54 -1.36
CA SER A 416 23.10 -23.40 -1.56
C SER A 416 22.73 -24.23 -0.32
N SER A 417 23.71 -24.51 0.54
CA SER A 417 23.57 -25.32 1.76
C SER A 417 24.33 -24.67 2.91
N LEU A 418 23.62 -24.24 3.93
CA LEU A 418 24.15 -23.61 5.14
C LEU A 418 24.34 -24.67 6.22
N GLN A 419 25.58 -24.92 6.63
CA GLN A 419 25.94 -25.87 7.69
C GLN A 419 26.19 -25.10 8.99
N LEU A 420 25.34 -25.33 10.00
CA LEU A 420 25.43 -24.70 11.32
C LEU A 420 25.82 -25.76 12.37
N LYS A 421 26.70 -25.39 13.26
CA LYS A 421 27.00 -26.21 14.45
C LYS A 421 25.78 -26.26 15.37
N TYR A 422 25.67 -27.30 16.19
CA TYR A 422 24.57 -27.49 17.16
C TYR A 422 24.32 -26.27 18.07
N ASN A 423 25.38 -25.51 18.35
CA ASN A 423 25.31 -24.30 19.18
C ASN A 423 25.04 -23.02 18.37
N GLN A 424 24.93 -23.05 17.05
CA GLN A 424 24.61 -21.94 16.16
C GLN A 424 23.13 -21.98 15.74
N ASN A 425 22.25 -22.42 16.62
CA ASN A 425 20.83 -22.67 16.37
C ASN A 425 19.92 -21.44 16.54
N ILE A 426 20.52 -20.26 16.77
CA ILE A 426 19.86 -18.95 16.78
C ILE A 426 20.48 -18.14 15.66
N PHE A 427 19.75 -17.97 14.58
CA PHE A 427 20.24 -17.24 13.41
C PHE A 427 19.10 -16.55 12.66
N SER A 428 19.45 -15.59 11.82
CA SER A 428 18.52 -14.95 10.90
C SER A 428 19.13 -14.76 9.53
N LEU A 429 18.29 -14.91 8.52
CA LEU A 429 18.61 -14.68 7.13
C LEU A 429 17.83 -13.46 6.64
N GLN A 430 18.51 -12.51 6.03
CA GLN A 430 17.88 -11.41 5.34
C GLN A 430 17.75 -11.73 3.86
N VAL A 431 16.55 -11.52 3.33
CA VAL A 431 16.23 -11.74 1.93
C VAL A 431 15.94 -10.38 1.30
N SER A 432 16.42 -10.17 0.10
CA SER A 432 16.11 -8.93 -0.66
C SER A 432 15.75 -9.30 -2.08
N SER A 433 14.63 -8.81 -2.56
CA SER A 433 14.26 -8.94 -3.96
C SER A 433 14.67 -7.66 -4.68
N ILE A 434 15.62 -7.78 -5.60
CA ILE A 434 16.13 -6.64 -6.35
C ILE A 434 15.13 -6.29 -7.43
N ASN A 435 14.40 -5.23 -7.18
CA ASN A 435 13.52 -4.58 -8.13
C ASN A 435 13.64 -3.06 -7.96
N TYR A 436 14.24 -2.40 -8.93
CA TYR A 436 14.44 -0.95 -8.88
C TYR A 436 13.23 -0.15 -9.36
N ASP A 437 12.24 -0.82 -9.96
CA ASP A 437 11.03 -0.14 -10.44
C ASP A 437 10.01 0.02 -9.30
N TYR A 438 9.81 -1.04 -8.50
CA TYR A 438 8.76 -1.08 -7.47
C TYR A 438 9.23 -1.82 -6.20
N PRO A 439 10.24 -1.33 -5.48
CA PRO A 439 10.80 -2.05 -4.33
C PRO A 439 9.82 -2.28 -3.19
N SER A 440 8.87 -1.38 -2.98
CA SER A 440 7.84 -1.45 -1.94
C SER A 440 6.64 -2.34 -2.30
N LEU A 441 6.53 -2.80 -3.56
CA LEU A 441 5.43 -3.66 -4.00
C LEU A 441 5.74 -5.15 -3.85
N ILE A 442 6.80 -5.50 -3.12
CA ILE A 442 7.21 -6.89 -2.90
C ILE A 442 6.91 -7.30 -1.47
N LEU A 443 6.13 -8.35 -1.34
CA LEU A 443 5.90 -9.05 -0.09
C LEU A 443 6.71 -10.34 -0.05
N TYR A 444 7.12 -10.74 1.13
CA TYR A 444 7.86 -11.98 1.35
C TYR A 444 6.98 -12.99 2.09
N SER A 445 7.07 -14.25 1.69
CA SER A 445 6.48 -15.38 2.38
C SER A 445 7.49 -16.52 2.37
N TRP A 446 7.59 -17.26 3.47
CA TRP A 446 8.57 -18.32 3.62
C TRP A 446 7.97 -19.53 4.33
N LYS A 447 8.60 -20.69 4.13
CA LYS A 447 8.35 -21.92 4.87
C LYS A 447 9.66 -22.65 5.14
N LEU A 448 9.71 -23.45 6.18
CA LEU A 448 10.85 -24.29 6.52
C LEU A 448 10.41 -25.76 6.49
N GLU A 449 10.66 -26.44 5.38
CA GLU A 449 10.35 -27.86 5.22
C GLU A 449 11.21 -28.67 6.21
N GLY A 450 10.58 -29.65 6.85
CA GLY A 450 11.17 -30.40 7.96
C GLY A 450 10.89 -29.83 9.35
N PHE A 451 10.36 -28.62 9.43
CA PHE A 451 9.88 -28.00 10.68
C PHE A 451 8.39 -27.66 10.61
N TYR A 452 7.99 -26.92 9.57
CA TYR A 452 6.61 -26.55 9.31
C TYR A 452 6.39 -26.36 7.80
N ASP A 453 5.45 -27.10 7.22
CA ASP A 453 5.22 -27.10 5.76
C ASP A 453 4.28 -26.00 5.25
N GLY A 454 3.68 -25.22 6.15
CA GLY A 454 2.82 -24.10 5.80
C GLY A 454 3.61 -22.85 5.42
N TRP A 455 3.11 -22.10 4.44
CA TRP A 455 3.65 -20.78 4.11
C TRP A 455 3.27 -19.74 5.17
N SER A 456 4.22 -18.87 5.54
CA SER A 456 3.93 -17.68 6.35
C SER A 456 2.98 -16.75 5.60
N ARG A 457 2.27 -15.89 6.33
CA ARG A 457 1.49 -14.82 5.68
C ARG A 457 2.44 -13.88 4.93
N PRO A 458 2.10 -13.47 3.69
CA PRO A 458 2.87 -12.46 2.98
C PRO A 458 2.98 -11.17 3.81
N GLY A 459 4.16 -10.60 3.88
CA GLY A 459 4.46 -9.38 4.64
C GLY A 459 5.69 -8.66 4.10
N GLU A 460 5.89 -7.42 4.54
CA GLU A 460 7.04 -6.59 4.14
C GLU A 460 8.33 -6.99 4.87
N GLU A 461 8.22 -7.80 5.94
CA GLU A 461 9.38 -8.23 6.71
C GLU A 461 10.25 -9.17 5.89
N ASN A 462 11.48 -8.75 5.64
CA ASN A 462 12.47 -9.47 4.83
C ASN A 462 13.55 -10.18 5.66
N ILE A 463 13.41 -10.22 6.99
CA ILE A 463 14.32 -10.91 7.89
C ILE A 463 13.62 -12.14 8.48
N ILE A 464 14.11 -13.32 8.13
CA ILE A 464 13.61 -14.59 8.61
C ILE A 464 14.43 -15.01 9.82
N ARG A 465 13.79 -15.17 10.98
CA ARG A 465 14.46 -15.47 12.25
C ARG A 465 14.14 -16.88 12.70
N PHE A 466 15.19 -17.60 13.07
CA PHE A 466 15.08 -18.91 13.67
C PHE A 466 15.68 -18.90 15.08
N THR A 467 14.93 -19.43 16.03
CA THR A 467 15.34 -19.52 17.43
C THR A 467 15.25 -20.97 17.89
N ASN A 468 16.36 -21.49 18.42
CA ASN A 468 16.44 -22.81 19.02
C ASN A 468 15.99 -23.96 18.07
N LEU A 469 16.42 -23.88 16.81
CA LEU A 469 16.14 -24.93 15.83
C LEU A 469 16.89 -26.21 16.23
N SER A 470 16.21 -27.36 16.23
CA SER A 470 16.81 -28.66 16.61
C SER A 470 17.84 -29.14 15.58
N PRO A 471 18.80 -29.96 15.97
CA PRO A 471 19.68 -30.65 15.00
C PRO A 471 18.86 -31.42 13.96
N GLY A 472 19.19 -31.24 12.68
CA GLY A 472 18.43 -31.84 11.59
C GLY A 472 18.73 -31.22 10.24
N HIS A 473 18.00 -31.69 9.23
CA HIS A 473 18.05 -31.21 7.85
C HIS A 473 16.75 -30.50 7.53
N TYR A 474 16.84 -29.28 7.02
CA TYR A 474 15.71 -28.42 6.69
C TYR A 474 15.92 -27.80 5.31
N THR A 475 14.84 -27.51 4.60
CA THR A 475 14.90 -26.71 3.37
C THR A 475 14.06 -25.45 3.57
N LEU A 476 14.74 -24.30 3.63
CA LEU A 476 14.08 -22.99 3.63
C LEU A 476 13.64 -22.67 2.20
N ARG A 477 12.36 -22.37 2.02
CA ARG A 477 11.84 -21.79 0.77
C ARG A 477 11.29 -20.42 1.04
N VAL A 478 11.64 -19.47 0.19
CA VAL A 478 11.20 -18.07 0.27
C VAL A 478 10.59 -17.67 -1.06
N ARG A 479 9.48 -16.95 -0.99
CA ARG A 479 8.79 -16.37 -2.16
C ARG A 479 8.78 -14.86 -2.06
N ALA A 480 9.08 -14.21 -3.18
CA ALA A 480 8.71 -12.83 -3.44
C ALA A 480 7.34 -12.82 -4.12
N ILE A 481 6.40 -12.07 -3.56
CA ILE A 481 4.99 -12.06 -3.96
C ILE A 481 4.62 -10.61 -4.31
N SER A 482 3.83 -10.41 -5.35
CA SER A 482 3.31 -9.09 -5.68
C SER A 482 2.34 -8.59 -4.61
N ASN A 483 2.54 -7.37 -4.12
CA ASN A 483 1.59 -6.72 -3.22
C ASN A 483 0.26 -6.36 -3.91
N GLU A 484 0.29 -6.14 -5.22
CA GLU A 484 -0.90 -5.82 -6.01
C GLU A 484 -1.83 -7.02 -6.19
N ASP A 485 -1.27 -8.20 -6.44
CA ASP A 485 -2.00 -9.47 -6.47
C ASP A 485 -1.18 -10.56 -5.76
N GLN A 486 -1.54 -10.88 -4.53
CA GLN A 486 -0.86 -11.87 -3.70
C GLN A 486 -0.90 -13.31 -4.27
N ARG A 487 -1.62 -13.55 -5.36
CA ARG A 487 -1.60 -14.84 -6.10
C ARG A 487 -0.40 -14.93 -7.04
N ILE A 488 0.24 -13.80 -7.37
CA ILE A 488 1.38 -13.75 -8.28
C ILE A 488 2.66 -13.93 -7.47
N VAL A 489 3.32 -15.05 -7.69
CA VAL A 489 4.67 -15.32 -7.18
C VAL A 489 5.66 -14.78 -8.21
N LEU A 490 6.44 -13.78 -7.83
CA LEU A 490 7.44 -13.13 -8.69
C LEU A 490 8.69 -13.99 -8.82
N GLU A 491 9.12 -14.58 -7.72
CA GLU A 491 10.26 -15.48 -7.65
C GLU A 491 10.18 -16.39 -6.42
N GLU A 492 10.74 -17.60 -6.53
CA GLU A 492 10.93 -18.51 -5.40
C GLU A 492 12.37 -18.94 -5.34
N ARG A 493 12.96 -18.94 -4.15
CA ARG A 493 14.31 -19.40 -3.90
C ARG A 493 14.34 -20.34 -2.71
N SER A 494 15.26 -21.34 -2.74
CA SER A 494 15.44 -22.30 -1.66
C SER A 494 16.89 -22.37 -1.21
N MET A 495 17.10 -22.75 0.06
CA MET A 495 18.38 -23.00 0.68
C MET A 495 18.25 -24.15 1.65
N ASP A 496 19.19 -25.09 1.58
CA ASP A 496 19.26 -26.17 2.57
C ASP A 496 19.96 -25.69 3.85
N ILE A 497 19.39 -26.04 4.99
CA ILE A 497 19.91 -25.69 6.32
C ILE A 497 20.14 -26.99 7.08
N ILE A 498 21.40 -27.23 7.45
CA ILE A 498 21.83 -28.41 8.19
C ILE A 498 22.34 -27.96 9.55
N ILE A 499 21.68 -28.40 10.62
CA ILE A 499 22.18 -28.21 11.99
C ILE A 499 22.80 -29.51 12.47
N GLU A 500 24.09 -29.46 12.72
CA GLU A 500 24.87 -30.63 13.18
C GLU A 500 24.37 -31.12 14.54
N GLN A 501 24.49 -32.42 14.75
CA GLN A 501 24.22 -33.00 16.06
C GLN A 501 25.37 -32.70 17.02
N PRO A 502 25.10 -32.44 18.30
CA PRO A 502 26.14 -32.28 19.30
C PRO A 502 26.91 -33.58 19.46
N VAL A 503 28.24 -33.46 19.69
CA VAL A 503 29.17 -34.59 19.77
C VAL A 503 28.72 -35.68 20.76
N TRP A 504 28.07 -35.27 21.86
CA TRP A 504 27.56 -36.20 22.87
C TRP A 504 26.28 -36.98 22.48
N LEU A 505 25.64 -36.63 21.38
CA LEU A 505 24.56 -37.41 20.77
C LEU A 505 25.04 -38.21 19.54
N SER A 506 26.31 -38.17 19.24
CA SER A 506 26.88 -38.97 18.15
C SER A 506 26.77 -40.47 18.44
N ILE A 507 26.74 -41.28 17.38
CA ILE A 507 26.67 -42.74 17.52
C ILE A 507 27.81 -43.31 18.38
N TRP A 508 28.97 -42.69 18.29
CA TRP A 508 30.15 -43.08 19.09
C TRP A 508 29.97 -42.76 20.57
N ALA A 509 29.37 -41.61 20.89
CA ALA A 509 29.06 -41.24 22.27
C ALA A 509 27.97 -42.16 22.86
N LEU A 510 26.94 -42.50 22.10
CA LEU A 510 25.90 -43.45 22.52
C LEU A 510 26.49 -44.86 22.75
N LEU A 511 27.39 -45.32 21.90
CA LEU A 511 28.12 -46.60 22.11
C LEU A 511 28.99 -46.54 23.37
N LEU A 512 29.68 -45.44 23.63
CA LEU A 512 30.43 -45.23 24.86
C LEU A 512 29.56 -45.25 26.10
N TYR A 513 28.39 -44.56 26.06
CA TYR A 513 27.44 -44.57 27.19
C TYR A 513 26.86 -45.95 27.45
N THR A 514 26.53 -46.72 26.41
CA THR A 514 26.06 -48.11 26.56
C THR A 514 27.16 -49.00 27.13
N PHE A 515 28.42 -48.82 26.71
CA PHE A 515 29.55 -49.56 27.27
C PHE A 515 29.78 -49.25 28.76
N ILE A 516 29.73 -47.94 29.12
CA ILE A 516 29.84 -47.51 30.53
C ILE A 516 28.69 -48.09 31.36
N MET A 517 27.45 -48.05 30.87
CA MET A 517 26.30 -48.63 31.56
C MET A 517 26.48 -50.14 31.79
N ILE A 518 26.93 -50.87 30.77
CA ILE A 518 27.20 -52.32 30.88
C ILE A 518 28.32 -52.59 31.90
N ALA A 519 29.40 -51.78 31.90
CA ALA A 519 30.49 -51.90 32.86
C ALA A 519 30.02 -51.62 34.31
N ILE A 520 29.20 -50.58 34.53
CA ILE A 520 28.61 -50.28 35.84
C ILE A 520 27.67 -51.40 36.28
N ALA A 521 26.82 -51.92 35.40
CA ALA A 521 25.93 -53.04 35.70
C ALA A 521 26.70 -54.29 36.06
N SER A 522 27.77 -54.62 35.29
CA SER A 522 28.64 -55.77 35.54
C SER A 522 29.38 -55.63 36.88
N THR A 523 29.95 -54.47 37.19
CA THR A 523 30.65 -54.24 38.47
C THR A 523 29.68 -54.28 39.65
N THR A 524 28.48 -53.70 39.53
CA THR A 524 27.46 -53.80 40.58
C THR A 524 26.99 -55.22 40.80
N LEU A 525 26.77 -55.98 39.73
CA LEU A 525 26.43 -57.39 39.82
C LEU A 525 27.53 -58.20 40.52
N ARG A 526 28.78 -57.95 40.16
CA ARG A 526 29.96 -58.57 40.76
C ARG A 526 30.08 -58.24 42.25
N ILE A 527 29.81 -56.99 42.65
CA ILE A 527 29.80 -56.58 44.06
C ILE A 527 28.66 -57.31 44.82
N ILE A 528 27.47 -57.38 44.23
CA ILE A 528 26.36 -58.09 44.84
C ILE A 528 26.64 -59.56 45.03
N VAL A 529 27.20 -60.23 44.01
CA VAL A 529 27.61 -61.65 44.10
C VAL A 529 28.68 -61.84 45.16
N LEU A 530 29.71 -60.99 45.19
CA LEU A 530 30.76 -61.07 46.20
C LEU A 530 30.24 -60.84 47.63
N ARG A 531 29.33 -59.90 47.80
CA ARG A 531 28.64 -59.67 49.09
C ARG A 531 27.80 -60.88 49.53
N LYS A 532 27.10 -61.49 48.57
CA LYS A 532 26.34 -62.70 48.83
C LYS A 532 27.21 -63.89 49.21
N GLN A 533 28.34 -64.06 48.49
CA GLN A 533 29.33 -65.12 48.82
C GLN A 533 29.97 -64.90 50.20
N ARG A 534 30.32 -63.67 50.56
CA ARG A 534 30.85 -63.34 51.90
C ARG A 534 29.81 -63.65 52.99
N LYS A 535 28.55 -63.27 52.76
CA LYS A 535 27.50 -63.56 53.74
C LYS A 535 27.29 -65.06 53.93
N ILE A 536 27.29 -65.84 52.85
CA ILE A 536 27.23 -67.28 52.92
C ILE A 536 28.44 -67.86 53.62
N SER A 537 29.65 -67.33 53.38
CA SER A 537 30.88 -67.76 54.05
C SER A 537 30.84 -67.47 55.58
N ASP A 538 30.40 -66.27 55.95
CA ASP A 538 30.22 -65.86 57.34
C ASP A 538 29.17 -66.69 58.06
N GLU A 539 28.06 -67.02 57.41
CA GLU A 539 27.07 -67.93 57.94
C GLU A 539 27.58 -69.34 58.11
N LYS A 540 28.40 -69.89 57.18
CA LYS A 540 29.12 -71.16 57.33
C LYS A 540 30.08 -71.15 58.49
N ILE A 541 30.93 -70.09 58.60
CA ILE A 541 31.85 -69.93 59.73
C ILE A 541 31.08 -69.90 61.05
N ARG A 542 30.03 -69.09 61.15
CA ARG A 542 29.18 -69.07 62.37
C ARG A 542 28.57 -70.42 62.67
N PHE A 543 28.09 -71.12 61.66
CA PHE A 543 27.55 -72.49 61.84
C PHE A 543 28.66 -73.43 62.39
N PHE A 544 29.88 -73.45 61.83
CA PHE A 544 30.94 -74.25 62.32
C PHE A 544 31.37 -73.89 63.75
N VAL A 545 31.47 -72.56 64.06
CA VAL A 545 31.82 -72.10 65.42
C VAL A 545 30.72 -72.52 66.42
N ASN A 546 29.46 -72.33 66.10
CA ASN A 546 28.36 -72.76 66.96
C ASN A 546 28.34 -74.30 67.12
N THR A 547 28.48 -75.04 66.02
CA THR A 547 28.54 -76.49 66.09
C THR A 547 29.77 -77.01 66.87
N ALA A 548 30.92 -76.37 66.75
CA ALA A 548 32.07 -76.69 67.55
C ALA A 548 31.88 -76.39 69.02
N HIS A 549 31.19 -75.29 69.34
CA HIS A 549 30.81 -74.91 70.71
C HIS A 549 29.80 -75.96 71.31
N ASP A 550 28.77 -76.35 70.52
CA ASP A 550 27.70 -77.28 70.94
C ASP A 550 28.29 -78.71 71.10
N ILE A 551 29.34 -79.11 70.35
CA ILE A 551 30.07 -80.36 70.52
C ILE A 551 31.01 -80.27 71.70
N ARG A 552 31.66 -79.16 71.96
CA ARG A 552 32.58 -79.01 73.09
C ARG A 552 31.90 -79.16 74.44
N THR A 553 30.67 -78.66 74.59
CA THR A 553 29.90 -78.71 75.84
C THR A 553 29.64 -80.16 76.26
N PRO A 554 29.06 -81.07 75.41
CA PRO A 554 28.83 -82.47 75.80
C PRO A 554 30.19 -83.20 75.91
N LEU A 555 31.23 -82.86 75.13
CA LEU A 555 32.57 -83.51 75.21
C LEU A 555 33.24 -83.16 76.56
N THR A 556 33.11 -81.90 77.02
CA THR A 556 33.59 -81.50 78.35
C THR A 556 32.83 -82.20 79.49
N LEU A 557 31.55 -82.42 79.32
CA LEU A 557 30.68 -83.14 80.28
C LEU A 557 31.04 -84.63 80.33
N ILE A 558 31.58 -85.20 79.23
CA ILE A 558 32.05 -86.57 79.19
C ILE A 558 33.54 -86.68 79.68
N LYS A 559 34.36 -85.66 79.36
CA LYS A 559 35.76 -85.68 79.75
C LYS A 559 35.98 -85.48 81.25
N ALA A 560 35.18 -84.62 81.92
CA ALA A 560 35.30 -84.41 83.34
C ALA A 560 35.06 -85.66 84.18
N PRO A 561 33.98 -86.50 83.93
CA PRO A 561 33.82 -87.74 84.63
C PRO A 561 34.79 -88.79 84.32
N LEU A 562 35.38 -88.76 83.06
CA LEU A 562 36.47 -89.69 82.66
C LEU A 562 37.82 -89.40 83.30
N GLU A 563 38.14 -88.11 83.55
CA GLU A 563 39.33 -87.72 84.27
C GLU A 563 39.20 -87.99 85.76
N GLU A 564 37.96 -87.91 86.35
CA GLU A 564 37.70 -88.32 87.73
C GLU A 564 37.79 -89.85 87.92
N LEU A 565 37.64 -90.64 86.85
CA LEU A 565 37.77 -92.11 86.91
C LEU A 565 39.23 -92.62 86.65
N SER A 566 40.13 -91.69 86.29
CA SER A 566 41.53 -92.07 86.01
C SER A 566 42.54 -91.63 87.10
N GLU A 567 42.05 -90.97 88.15
CA GLU A 567 42.75 -90.79 89.42
C GLU A 567 42.27 -91.93 90.41
#